data_5749fb5abea7321741e12f4732a2b9ba
#
_entry.id   5749fb5abea7321741e12f4732a2b9ba
#
_cell.length_a   1.000
_cell.length_b   1.000
_cell.length_c   1.000
_cell.angle_alpha   90.00
_cell.angle_beta   90.00
_cell.angle_gamma   90.00
#
_symmetry.space_group_name_H-M   'P 1'
#
loop_
_entity.id
_entity.type
_entity.pdbx_description
1 polymer ?
#
loop_
_entity_poly.entity_id
_entity_poly.type
_entity_poly.pdbx_seq_one_letter_code
_entity_poly.pdbx_strand_id
1 'polypeptide(L)'
;MFNSPSLTSGVFLFEKKLLSLSIKRIIRKNVTMKKRIYLDDVRTPIEKNEWVIVRSYDEFVEKITEIGLENISLISLDHDLGDTAMAEWHRNVYHNYTLDYDNITEKTGMDCTKWLVEKWMDGGPVVDVVIHSANAIGSANMMGYINNYRHVNRLPQNCVRVQIEHTV
;
A
#
# COMPACT_ATOMS: atom_id res chain seq x y z
N MET A 1 27.48 20.32 -65.05
CA MET A 1 26.76 19.33 -64.18
C MET A 1 27.22 19.57 -62.77
N PHE A 2 26.44 20.25 -61.97
CA PHE A 2 26.73 20.47 -60.55
C PHE A 2 25.83 19.57 -59.73
N ASN A 3 26.43 18.59 -59.06
CA ASN A 3 25.71 17.73 -58.08
C ASN A 3 25.54 18.50 -56.76
N SER A 4 24.32 18.76 -56.37
CA SER A 4 23.98 19.28 -55.00
C SER A 4 24.00 18.10 -54.03
N PRO A 5 24.67 18.23 -52.86
CA PRO A 5 24.59 17.21 -51.84
C PRO A 5 23.24 17.30 -51.10
N SER A 6 22.59 16.16 -50.93
CA SER A 6 21.30 16.01 -50.21
C SER A 6 21.45 16.25 -48.72
N LEU A 7 21.01 17.43 -48.28
CA LEU A 7 20.97 17.85 -46.85
C LEU A 7 19.82 17.22 -46.02
N THR A 8 19.06 16.30 -46.61
CA THR A 8 17.78 15.83 -45.99
C THR A 8 17.89 14.66 -45.00
N SER A 9 18.96 13.86 -45.05
CA SER A 9 19.07 12.66 -44.22
C SER A 9 19.53 12.96 -42.78
N GLY A 10 20.37 14.00 -42.57
CA GLY A 10 20.91 14.35 -41.27
C GLY A 10 19.89 15.03 -40.34
N VAL A 11 19.04 15.89 -40.90
CA VAL A 11 18.00 16.60 -40.16
C VAL A 11 16.92 15.62 -39.65
N PHE A 12 16.52 14.66 -40.50
CA PHE A 12 15.52 13.67 -40.14
C PHE A 12 15.98 12.69 -39.03
N LEU A 13 17.27 12.35 -38.99
CA LEU A 13 17.88 11.53 -37.94
C LEU A 13 18.00 12.32 -36.63
N PHE A 14 18.28 13.61 -36.69
CA PHE A 14 18.38 14.48 -35.53
C PHE A 14 17.03 14.72 -34.87
N GLU A 15 15.97 14.94 -35.63
CA GLU A 15 14.59 15.07 -35.15
C GLU A 15 14.08 13.78 -34.50
N LYS A 16 14.33 12.60 -35.09
CA LYS A 16 13.99 11.30 -34.49
C LYS A 16 14.71 11.07 -33.17
N LYS A 17 15.98 11.50 -33.05
CA LYS A 17 16.76 11.36 -31.82
C LYS A 17 16.25 12.31 -30.73
N LEU A 18 15.87 13.53 -31.08
CA LEU A 18 15.27 14.50 -30.16
C LEU A 18 13.88 14.04 -29.68
N LEU A 19 13.07 13.51 -30.58
CA LEU A 19 11.74 12.94 -30.25
C LEU A 19 11.89 11.75 -29.29
N SER A 20 12.84 10.85 -29.57
CA SER A 20 13.15 9.70 -28.70
C SER A 20 13.63 10.12 -27.30
N LEU A 21 14.46 11.16 -27.21
CA LEU A 21 14.95 11.72 -25.93
C LEU A 21 13.82 12.42 -25.15
N SER A 22 12.95 13.16 -25.85
CA SER A 22 11.78 13.79 -25.25
C SER A 22 10.78 12.78 -24.72
N ILE A 23 10.49 11.72 -25.49
CA ILE A 23 9.62 10.61 -25.07
C ILE A 23 10.24 9.89 -23.88
N LYS A 24 11.54 9.58 -23.88
CA LYS A 24 12.23 8.97 -22.74
C LYS A 24 12.22 9.89 -21.50
N ARG A 25 12.31 11.20 -21.69
CA ARG A 25 12.22 12.19 -20.58
C ARG A 25 10.81 12.30 -20.03
N ILE A 26 9.77 12.20 -20.88
CA ILE A 26 8.37 12.17 -20.47
C ILE A 26 8.07 10.86 -19.76
N ILE A 27 8.53 9.72 -20.28
CA ILE A 27 8.37 8.41 -19.63
C ILE A 27 9.10 8.40 -18.27
N ARG A 28 10.32 8.95 -18.17
CA ARG A 28 11.05 9.07 -16.89
C ARG A 28 10.40 10.05 -15.92
N LYS A 29 9.73 11.11 -16.39
CA LYS A 29 9.00 12.05 -15.55
C LYS A 29 7.68 11.51 -15.03
N ASN A 30 7.10 10.51 -15.75
CA ASN A 30 5.87 9.80 -15.36
C ASN A 30 6.11 8.49 -14.61
N VAL A 31 7.35 8.14 -14.26
CA VAL A 31 7.61 7.17 -13.19
C VAL A 31 7.35 7.91 -11.88
N THR A 32 6.08 8.12 -11.58
CA THR A 32 5.65 8.52 -10.24
C THR A 32 6.12 7.42 -9.29
N MET A 33 6.98 7.80 -8.35
CA MET A 33 7.37 6.86 -7.29
C MET A 33 6.08 6.39 -6.62
N LYS A 34 5.85 5.09 -6.61
CA LYS A 34 4.66 4.49 -5.99
C LYS A 34 4.61 4.92 -4.53
N LYS A 35 3.40 5.19 -4.05
CA LYS A 35 3.16 5.61 -2.67
C LYS A 35 3.24 4.43 -1.71
N ARG A 36 3.53 4.73 -0.46
CA ARG A 36 3.45 3.80 0.67
C ARG A 36 2.36 4.30 1.61
N ILE A 37 1.47 3.41 2.06
CA ILE A 37 0.35 3.75 2.95
C ILE A 37 0.66 3.22 4.36
N TYR A 38 0.47 4.05 5.36
CA TYR A 38 0.61 3.70 6.77
C TYR A 38 -0.70 3.95 7.50
N LEU A 39 -1.34 2.88 7.98
CA LEU A 39 -2.60 2.92 8.72
C LEU A 39 -2.32 2.69 10.20
N ASP A 40 -2.57 3.70 11.01
CA ASP A 40 -2.44 3.67 12.48
C ASP A 40 -3.12 4.91 13.05
N ASP A 41 -3.97 4.77 14.02
CA ASP A 41 -4.77 5.87 14.58
C ASP A 41 -3.94 6.87 15.41
N VAL A 42 -2.86 6.39 16.05
CA VAL A 42 -2.04 7.18 16.99
C VAL A 42 -0.61 7.37 16.50
N ARG A 43 0.07 6.28 16.11
CA ARG A 43 1.51 6.27 15.85
C ARG A 43 1.84 6.84 14.47
N THR A 44 3.02 7.44 14.38
CA THR A 44 3.55 8.00 13.13
C THR A 44 4.94 7.41 12.86
N PRO A 45 5.24 6.86 11.66
CA PRO A 45 6.56 6.36 11.36
C PRO A 45 7.59 7.49 11.39
N ILE A 46 8.82 7.21 11.84
CA ILE A 46 9.89 8.21 11.91
C ILE A 46 10.12 8.85 10.54
N GLU A 47 10.16 8.04 9.49
CA GLU A 47 10.31 8.49 8.10
C GLU A 47 8.98 8.94 7.48
N LYS A 48 8.22 9.77 8.19
CA LYS A 48 6.85 10.18 7.82
C LYS A 48 6.70 10.67 6.38
N ASN A 49 7.73 11.29 5.80
CA ASN A 49 7.69 11.83 4.45
C ASN A 49 7.65 10.75 3.35
N GLU A 50 7.95 9.50 3.69
CA GLU A 50 7.89 8.37 2.77
C GLU A 50 6.50 7.71 2.73
N TRP A 51 5.61 8.09 3.66
CA TRP A 51 4.32 7.48 3.85
C TRP A 51 3.16 8.46 3.64
N VAL A 52 2.08 7.96 3.08
CA VAL A 52 0.74 8.56 3.20
C VAL A 52 0.12 7.96 4.45
N ILE A 53 -0.04 8.78 5.48
CA ILE A 53 -0.56 8.37 6.78
C ILE A 53 -2.08 8.50 6.75
N VAL A 54 -2.77 7.45 7.18
CA VAL A 54 -4.23 7.39 7.34
C VAL A 54 -4.57 6.89 8.72
N ARG A 55 -5.60 7.45 9.34
CA ARG A 55 -5.92 7.31 10.76
C ARG A 55 -7.15 6.46 11.06
N SER A 56 -7.93 6.13 10.04
CA SER A 56 -9.18 5.38 10.17
C SER A 56 -9.44 4.52 8.94
N TYR A 57 -10.42 3.63 9.05
CA TYR A 57 -10.93 2.86 7.92
C TYR A 57 -11.40 3.76 6.77
N ASP A 58 -12.14 4.82 7.08
CA ASP A 58 -12.71 5.69 6.06
C ASP A 58 -11.62 6.46 5.30
N GLU A 59 -10.62 7.01 6.00
CA GLU A 59 -9.45 7.63 5.38
C GLU A 59 -8.65 6.63 4.53
N PHE A 60 -8.50 5.39 5.01
CA PHE A 60 -7.82 4.34 4.26
C PHE A 60 -8.50 4.06 2.92
N VAL A 61 -9.82 3.87 2.94
CA VAL A 61 -10.62 3.63 1.73
C VAL A 61 -10.56 4.83 0.78
N GLU A 62 -10.75 6.05 1.31
CA GLU A 62 -10.69 7.28 0.53
C GLU A 62 -9.33 7.46 -0.15
N LYS A 63 -8.23 7.36 0.60
CA LYS A 63 -6.88 7.58 0.07
C LYS A 63 -6.45 6.53 -0.93
N ILE A 64 -6.76 5.26 -0.71
CA ILE A 64 -6.45 4.22 -1.71
C ILE A 64 -7.29 4.41 -2.97
N THR A 65 -8.55 4.82 -2.85
CA THR A 65 -9.42 5.12 -4.00
C THR A 65 -8.90 6.32 -4.79
N GLU A 66 -8.43 7.38 -4.11
CA GLU A 66 -7.84 8.57 -4.74
C GLU A 66 -6.54 8.26 -5.49
N ILE A 67 -5.64 7.48 -4.86
CA ILE A 67 -4.30 7.19 -5.39
C ILE A 67 -4.37 6.12 -6.50
N GLY A 68 -5.23 5.12 -6.34
CA GLY A 68 -5.29 3.89 -7.13
C GLY A 68 -4.26 2.85 -6.67
N LEU A 69 -4.69 1.59 -6.53
CA LEU A 69 -3.84 0.49 -6.06
C LEU A 69 -2.59 0.29 -6.94
N GLU A 70 -2.68 0.57 -8.24
CA GLU A 70 -1.56 0.49 -9.19
C GLU A 70 -0.42 1.47 -8.88
N ASN A 71 -0.71 2.54 -8.14
CA ASN A 71 0.24 3.58 -7.75
C ASN A 71 0.75 3.39 -6.30
N ILE A 72 0.41 2.26 -5.66
CA ILE A 72 0.85 1.92 -4.30
C ILE A 72 1.86 0.78 -4.38
N SER A 73 2.96 0.90 -3.63
CA SER A 73 4.01 -0.12 -3.55
C SER A 73 3.93 -0.97 -2.29
N LEU A 74 3.46 -0.39 -1.17
CA LEU A 74 3.43 -1.03 0.13
C LEU A 74 2.31 -0.44 0.98
N ILE A 75 1.60 -1.29 1.70
CA ILE A 75 0.62 -0.92 2.72
C ILE A 75 1.08 -1.50 4.06
N SER A 76 1.17 -0.67 5.09
CA SER A 76 1.45 -1.08 6.45
C SER A 76 0.22 -0.86 7.33
N LEU A 77 -0.25 -1.91 7.98
CA LEU A 77 -1.52 -1.91 8.72
C LEU A 77 -1.30 -2.12 10.21
N ASP A 78 -1.92 -1.26 11.02
CA ASP A 78 -2.28 -1.58 12.40
C ASP A 78 -3.63 -2.30 12.43
N HIS A 79 -3.90 -3.02 13.52
CA HIS A 79 -5.17 -3.68 13.75
C HIS A 79 -6.14 -2.78 14.54
N ASP A 80 -5.67 -2.20 15.64
CA ASP A 80 -6.50 -1.45 16.58
C ASP A 80 -6.57 0.03 16.13
N LEU A 81 -7.76 0.51 15.74
CA LEU A 81 -7.97 1.84 15.16
C LEU A 81 -8.96 2.66 15.98
N GLY A 82 -8.96 2.49 17.29
CA GLY A 82 -9.84 3.26 18.15
C GLY A 82 -9.94 2.73 19.58
N ASP A 83 -10.76 3.39 20.37
CA ASP A 83 -10.82 3.18 21.82
C ASP A 83 -11.36 1.81 22.23
N THR A 84 -12.37 1.26 21.52
CA THR A 84 -12.95 -0.03 21.88
C THR A 84 -12.05 -1.20 21.47
N ALA A 85 -11.33 -1.09 20.37
CA ALA A 85 -10.29 -2.05 19.97
C ALA A 85 -9.14 -2.07 20.97
N MET A 86 -8.68 -0.91 21.43
CA MET A 86 -7.65 -0.78 22.45
C MET A 86 -8.14 -1.32 23.82
N ALA A 87 -9.40 -1.06 24.18
CA ALA A 87 -10.00 -1.60 25.41
C ALA A 87 -10.09 -3.13 25.35
N GLU A 88 -10.47 -3.72 24.20
CA GLU A 88 -10.50 -5.16 23.99
C GLU A 88 -9.09 -5.76 24.06
N TRP A 89 -8.10 -5.09 23.47
CA TRP A 89 -6.70 -5.52 23.56
C TRP A 89 -6.23 -5.59 25.03
N HIS A 90 -6.47 -4.55 25.83
CA HIS A 90 -6.12 -4.55 27.25
C HIS A 90 -6.87 -5.61 28.06
N ARG A 91 -8.15 -5.81 27.77
CA ARG A 91 -9.01 -6.73 28.55
C ARG A 91 -8.70 -8.19 28.26
N ASN A 92 -8.58 -8.56 27.01
CA ASN A 92 -8.59 -9.95 26.58
C ASN A 92 -7.31 -10.37 25.82
N VAL A 93 -6.83 -9.59 24.87
CA VAL A 93 -5.69 -10.01 24.04
C VAL A 93 -4.39 -10.06 24.84
N TYR A 94 -4.11 -9.03 25.61
CA TYR A 94 -2.86 -8.92 26.39
C TYR A 94 -2.71 -10.01 27.44
N HIS A 95 -3.80 -10.39 28.12
CA HIS A 95 -3.78 -11.35 29.22
C HIS A 95 -4.15 -12.77 28.79
N ASN A 96 -5.11 -12.93 27.90
CA ASN A 96 -5.74 -14.21 27.63
C ASN A 96 -5.49 -14.72 26.21
N TYR A 97 -4.82 -13.94 25.34
CA TYR A 97 -4.62 -14.25 23.93
C TYR A 97 -5.94 -14.58 23.18
N THR A 98 -7.02 -13.88 23.54
CA THR A 98 -8.32 -13.97 22.90
C THR A 98 -8.71 -12.61 22.34
N LEU A 99 -9.44 -12.60 21.22
CA LEU A 99 -9.94 -11.40 20.59
C LEU A 99 -11.40 -11.61 20.22
N ASP A 100 -12.27 -10.79 20.82
CA ASP A 100 -13.69 -10.79 20.56
C ASP A 100 -14.08 -9.52 19.79
N TYR A 101 -14.41 -9.68 18.51
CA TYR A 101 -14.79 -8.57 17.65
C TYR A 101 -16.16 -7.96 18.00
N ASP A 102 -17.03 -8.68 18.73
CA ASP A 102 -18.33 -8.16 19.18
C ASP A 102 -18.19 -7.03 20.21
N ASN A 103 -17.02 -6.95 20.87
CA ASN A 103 -16.68 -5.86 21.81
C ASN A 103 -16.12 -4.61 21.12
N ILE A 104 -15.89 -4.66 19.81
CA ILE A 104 -15.28 -3.58 19.04
C ILE A 104 -16.36 -2.95 18.17
N THR A 105 -16.61 -1.66 18.36
CA THR A 105 -17.69 -0.96 17.65
C THR A 105 -17.22 -0.18 16.43
N GLU A 106 -15.95 0.24 16.41
CA GLU A 106 -15.33 0.89 15.26
C GLU A 106 -14.77 -0.12 14.25
N LYS A 107 -14.52 0.35 13.03
CA LYS A 107 -13.81 -0.41 12.02
C LYS A 107 -12.34 -0.56 12.38
N THR A 108 -11.82 -1.77 12.21
CA THR A 108 -10.44 -2.15 12.54
C THR A 108 -9.56 -2.33 11.30
N GLY A 109 -8.27 -2.57 11.50
CA GLY A 109 -7.37 -3.00 10.43
C GLY A 109 -7.80 -4.29 9.75
N MET A 110 -8.57 -5.15 10.45
CA MET A 110 -9.16 -6.35 9.83
C MET A 110 -10.21 -5.97 8.79
N ASP A 111 -11.01 -4.92 9.01
CA ASP A 111 -11.97 -4.43 8.03
C ASP A 111 -11.27 -3.81 6.81
N CYS A 112 -10.17 -3.07 7.04
CA CYS A 112 -9.30 -2.58 5.96
C CYS A 112 -8.71 -3.74 5.14
N THR A 113 -8.28 -4.79 5.82
CA THR A 113 -7.75 -6.02 5.18
C THR A 113 -8.81 -6.70 4.30
N LYS A 114 -10.03 -6.85 4.80
CA LYS A 114 -11.14 -7.44 4.04
C LYS A 114 -11.46 -6.61 2.80
N TRP A 115 -11.61 -5.28 2.97
CA TRP A 115 -11.87 -4.37 1.87
C TRP A 115 -10.77 -4.45 0.79
N LEU A 116 -9.50 -4.50 1.20
CA LEU A 116 -8.37 -4.58 0.28
C LEU A 116 -8.39 -5.89 -0.54
N VAL A 117 -8.66 -7.01 0.12
CA VAL A 117 -8.78 -8.33 -0.55
C VAL A 117 -9.99 -8.36 -1.49
N GLU A 118 -11.12 -7.75 -1.13
CA GLU A 118 -12.27 -7.58 -2.03
C GLU A 118 -11.87 -6.83 -3.31
N LYS A 119 -11.10 -5.73 -3.20
CA LYS A 119 -10.59 -5.01 -4.37
C LYS A 119 -9.68 -5.87 -5.26
N TRP A 120 -8.88 -6.74 -4.67
CA TRP A 120 -8.08 -7.70 -5.43
C TRP A 120 -8.94 -8.76 -6.12
N MET A 121 -10.00 -9.23 -5.47
CA MET A 121 -10.97 -10.19 -6.05
C MET A 121 -11.74 -9.56 -7.20
N ASP A 122 -12.01 -8.27 -7.16
CA ASP A 122 -12.63 -7.49 -8.23
C ASP A 122 -11.68 -7.21 -9.42
N GLY A 123 -10.46 -7.78 -9.41
CA GLY A 123 -9.47 -7.65 -10.47
C GLY A 123 -8.49 -6.49 -10.29
N GLY A 124 -8.49 -5.83 -9.14
CA GLY A 124 -7.49 -4.81 -8.80
C GLY A 124 -6.09 -5.40 -8.63
N PRO A 125 -5.02 -4.60 -8.80
CA PRO A 125 -3.66 -5.06 -8.64
C PRO A 125 -3.36 -5.44 -7.18
N VAL A 126 -2.69 -6.57 -6.98
CA VAL A 126 -2.28 -7.03 -5.65
C VAL A 126 -1.04 -6.24 -5.20
N VAL A 127 -1.16 -5.58 -4.06
CA VAL A 127 -0.12 -4.75 -3.44
C VAL A 127 0.56 -5.51 -2.30
N ASP A 128 1.82 -5.23 -2.02
CA ASP A 128 2.49 -5.79 -0.85
C ASP A 128 1.96 -5.18 0.44
N VAL A 129 1.76 -6.04 1.45
CA VAL A 129 1.19 -5.65 2.75
C VAL A 129 2.07 -6.19 3.87
N VAL A 130 2.32 -5.36 4.87
CA VAL A 130 2.94 -5.73 6.14
C VAL A 130 2.05 -5.31 7.31
N ILE A 131 2.16 -5.99 8.43
CA ILE A 131 1.39 -5.71 9.65
C ILE A 131 2.35 -5.20 10.73
N HIS A 132 2.06 -4.05 11.32
CA HIS A 132 2.89 -3.46 12.39
C HIS A 132 2.16 -3.32 13.74
N SER A 133 1.05 -4.04 13.90
CA SER A 133 0.21 -3.97 15.11
C SER A 133 0.88 -4.62 16.33
N ALA A 134 0.63 -4.04 17.51
CA ALA A 134 0.96 -4.64 18.80
C ALA A 134 0.03 -5.84 19.11
N ASN A 135 -1.19 -5.85 18.58
CA ASN A 135 -2.16 -6.91 18.76
C ASN A 135 -1.73 -8.19 18.01
N ALA A 136 -1.21 -9.16 18.74
CA ALA A 136 -0.69 -10.40 18.16
C ALA A 136 -1.78 -11.23 17.46
N ILE A 137 -2.97 -11.29 18.05
CA ILE A 137 -4.11 -12.06 17.50
C ILE A 137 -4.66 -11.35 16.27
N GLY A 138 -4.91 -10.05 16.35
CA GLY A 138 -5.32 -9.25 15.20
C GLY A 138 -4.33 -9.33 14.05
N SER A 139 -3.02 -9.25 14.35
CA SER A 139 -1.96 -9.43 13.34
C SER A 139 -2.04 -10.80 12.65
N ALA A 140 -2.20 -11.87 13.44
CA ALA A 140 -2.29 -13.24 12.90
C ALA A 140 -3.52 -13.41 12.00
N ASN A 141 -4.67 -12.85 12.40
CA ASN A 141 -5.90 -12.88 11.62
C ASN A 141 -5.73 -12.15 10.27
N MET A 142 -5.19 -10.93 10.27
CA MET A 142 -4.95 -10.16 9.05
C MET A 142 -3.95 -10.86 8.11
N MET A 143 -2.80 -11.31 8.64
CA MET A 143 -1.81 -12.07 7.85
C MET A 143 -2.41 -13.35 7.27
N GLY A 144 -3.18 -14.09 8.06
CA GLY A 144 -3.85 -15.32 7.64
C GLY A 144 -4.82 -15.05 6.48
N TYR A 145 -5.60 -13.99 6.56
CA TYR A 145 -6.58 -13.62 5.54
C TYR A 145 -5.90 -13.23 4.21
N ILE A 146 -4.87 -12.38 4.26
CA ILE A 146 -4.10 -11.95 3.09
C ILE A 146 -3.34 -13.13 2.45
N ASN A 147 -2.61 -13.90 3.27
CA ASN A 147 -1.80 -15.00 2.77
C ASN A 147 -2.67 -16.15 2.22
N ASN A 148 -3.87 -16.38 2.76
CA ASN A 148 -4.82 -17.32 2.19
C ASN A 148 -5.27 -16.89 0.79
N TYR A 149 -5.65 -15.61 0.61
CA TYR A 149 -5.96 -15.09 -0.72
C TYR A 149 -4.79 -15.29 -1.70
N ARG A 150 -3.57 -14.93 -1.28
CA ARG A 150 -2.36 -15.10 -2.10
C ARG A 150 -2.09 -16.56 -2.44
N HIS A 151 -2.26 -17.46 -1.48
CA HIS A 151 -2.09 -18.91 -1.69
C HIS A 151 -3.05 -19.44 -2.75
N VAL A 152 -4.34 -19.16 -2.62
CA VAL A 152 -5.38 -19.60 -3.57
C VAL A 152 -5.11 -19.08 -4.98
N ASN A 153 -4.57 -17.85 -5.09
CA ASN A 153 -4.26 -17.22 -6.37
C ASN A 153 -2.82 -17.49 -6.85
N ARG A 154 -2.08 -18.41 -6.21
CA ARG A 154 -0.70 -18.80 -6.56
C ARG A 154 0.29 -17.63 -6.53
N LEU A 155 0.08 -16.69 -5.64
CA LEU A 155 0.95 -15.54 -5.39
C LEU A 155 1.90 -15.81 -4.20
N PRO A 156 3.05 -15.13 -4.08
CA PRO A 156 3.91 -15.22 -2.92
C PRO A 156 3.18 -14.85 -1.63
N GLN A 157 3.27 -15.70 -0.60
CA GLN A 157 2.71 -15.47 0.73
C GLN A 157 3.70 -14.65 1.56
N ASN A 158 3.83 -13.36 1.25
CA ASN A 158 4.82 -12.44 1.82
C ASN A 158 4.24 -11.40 2.78
N CYS A 159 2.96 -11.54 3.17
CA CYS A 159 2.42 -10.71 4.25
C CYS A 159 2.99 -11.20 5.59
N VAL A 160 3.73 -10.33 6.26
CA VAL A 160 4.45 -10.62 7.51
C VAL A 160 4.21 -9.51 8.53
N ARG A 161 4.40 -9.86 9.81
CA ARG A 161 4.45 -8.88 10.88
C ARG A 161 5.84 -8.25 10.94
N VAL A 162 5.87 -6.93 11.03
CA VAL A 162 7.11 -6.14 11.11
C VAL A 162 7.08 -5.21 12.31
N GLN A 163 8.26 -4.75 12.73
CA GLN A 163 8.39 -3.61 13.62
C GLN A 163 8.78 -2.39 12.79
N ILE A 164 8.00 -1.31 12.90
CA ILE A 164 8.32 -0.02 12.28
C ILE A 164 8.63 0.95 13.41
N GLU A 165 9.76 1.63 13.32
CA GLU A 165 10.10 2.69 14.26
C GLU A 165 9.12 3.85 14.08
N HIS A 166 8.50 4.28 15.18
CA HIS A 166 7.46 5.31 15.19
C HIS A 166 7.60 6.25 16.38
N THR A 167 6.97 7.43 16.24
CA THR A 167 6.72 8.38 17.33
C THR A 167 5.26 8.33 17.70
N VAL A 168 4.96 8.54 18.97
CA VAL A 168 3.61 8.68 19.50
C VAL A 168 3.21 10.13 19.48
#